data_02ed9373042c8f4f5f97a89b6018f4b1
#
_entry.id   02ed9373042c8f4f5f97a89b6018f4b1
#
_cell.length_a   1.000
_cell.length_b   1.000
_cell.length_c   1.000
_cell.angle_alpha   90.00
_cell.angle_beta   90.00
_cell.angle_gamma   90.00
#
_symmetry.space_group_name_H-M   'P 1'
#
loop_
_entity.id
_entity.type
_entity.pdbx_description
1 polymer ?
#
loop_
_entity_poly.entity_id
_entity_poly.type
_entity_poly.pdbx_seq_one_letter_code
_entity_poly.pdbx_strand_id
1 'polypeptide(L)'
;KATKKKVCIGKVTNYFGKLQVGEFKLESYDLKVGEEVLIVGPNTGVVQMIVPELRLEMEPVEKVDKGAIFSMPCETKLRRSDKLYKLVDTTEELMQ
;
A
#
# COMPACT_ATOMS: atom_id res chain seq x y z
N LYS A 1 8.56 -20.86 -12.98
CA LYS A 1 8.80 -19.42 -12.95
C LYS A 1 7.86 -18.73 -11.99
N ALA A 2 8.41 -18.01 -11.04
CA ALA A 2 7.60 -17.26 -10.10
C ALA A 2 6.88 -16.12 -10.84
N THR A 3 5.59 -16.01 -10.62
CA THR A 3 4.82 -14.87 -11.12
C THR A 3 4.21 -14.13 -9.94
N LYS A 4 3.97 -12.87 -10.13
CA LYS A 4 3.37 -12.05 -9.09
C LYS A 4 1.90 -11.82 -9.36
N LYS A 5 1.12 -11.84 -8.31
CA LYS A 5 -0.31 -11.62 -8.37
C LYS A 5 -0.65 -10.36 -7.58
N LYS A 6 -1.54 -9.57 -8.13
CA LYS A 6 -2.01 -8.34 -7.49
C LYS A 6 -3.20 -8.66 -6.60
N VAL A 7 -3.10 -8.33 -5.31
CA VAL A 7 -4.20 -8.51 -4.36
C VAL A 7 -4.55 -7.16 -3.73
N CYS A 8 -5.84 -6.88 -3.61
CA CYS A 8 -6.29 -5.65 -2.98
C CYS A 8 -6.17 -5.79 -1.47
N ILE A 9 -5.39 -4.91 -0.84
CA ILE A 9 -5.15 -4.98 0.59
C ILE A 9 -5.74 -3.78 1.34
N GLY A 10 -6.10 -2.73 0.64
CA GLY A 10 -6.64 -1.56 1.30
C GLY A 10 -7.02 -0.46 0.35
N LYS A 11 -7.16 0.73 0.90
CA LYS A 11 -7.55 1.91 0.13
C LYS A 11 -6.95 3.17 0.73
N VAL A 12 -6.89 4.21 -0.10
CA VAL A 12 -6.47 5.54 0.34
C VAL A 12 -7.63 6.18 1.10
N THR A 13 -7.35 6.67 2.29
CA THR A 13 -8.33 7.40 3.11
C THR A 13 -8.12 8.90 3.04
N ASN A 14 -6.88 9.34 2.78
CA ASN A 14 -6.57 10.76 2.67
C ASN A 14 -5.21 10.94 1.99
N TYR A 15 -4.94 12.17 1.55
CA TYR A 15 -3.64 12.51 1.01
C TYR A 15 -3.26 13.92 1.45
N PHE A 16 -2.07 14.05 2.01
CA PHE A 16 -1.55 15.33 2.52
C PHE A 16 -0.52 15.86 1.52
N GLY A 17 -0.99 16.73 0.63
CA GLY A 17 -0.18 17.21 -0.48
C GLY A 17 1.08 17.95 -0.09
N LYS A 18 1.04 18.73 1.00
CA LYS A 18 2.20 19.47 1.45
C LYS A 18 3.30 18.58 1.98
N LEU A 19 2.92 17.46 2.58
CA LEU A 19 3.85 16.50 3.14
C LEU A 19 4.20 15.41 2.13
N GLN A 20 3.44 15.31 1.05
CA GLN A 20 3.54 14.23 0.07
C GLN A 20 3.42 12.86 0.74
N VAL A 21 2.38 12.74 1.57
CA VAL A 21 2.13 11.52 2.36
C VAL A 21 0.69 11.09 2.12
N GLY A 22 0.51 9.81 1.85
CA GLY A 22 -0.82 9.21 1.74
C GLY A 22 -1.18 8.48 3.01
N GLU A 23 -2.45 8.55 3.39
CA GLU A 23 -3.00 7.79 4.50
C GLU A 23 -3.85 6.66 3.93
N PHE A 24 -3.66 5.47 4.47
CA PHE A 24 -4.27 4.25 3.95
C PHE A 24 -4.89 3.45 5.08
N LYS A 25 -5.96 2.73 4.75
CA LYS A 25 -6.51 1.72 5.66
C LYS A 25 -6.21 0.35 5.10
N LEU A 26 -5.59 -0.49 5.92
CA LEU A 26 -5.28 -1.86 5.54
C LEU A 26 -6.47 -2.75 5.87
N GLU A 27 -7.10 -3.30 4.85
CA GLU A 27 -8.31 -4.11 5.00
C GLU A 27 -8.06 -5.60 4.94
N SER A 28 -6.94 -6.00 4.36
CA SER A 28 -6.58 -7.41 4.19
C SER A 28 -5.08 -7.55 4.18
N TYR A 29 -4.58 -8.71 4.59
CA TYR A 29 -3.15 -9.04 4.58
C TYR A 29 -2.38 -8.15 5.55
N ASP A 30 -1.08 -8.14 5.41
CA ASP A 30 -0.19 -7.22 6.11
C ASP A 30 0.64 -6.48 5.07
N LEU A 31 1.39 -5.48 5.53
CA LEU A 31 2.27 -4.73 4.66
C LEU A 31 3.55 -4.42 5.39
N LYS A 32 4.68 -4.64 4.73
CA LYS A 32 6.01 -4.40 5.28
C LYS A 32 6.78 -3.42 4.43
N VAL A 33 7.71 -2.72 5.06
CA VAL A 33 8.67 -1.89 4.35
C VAL A 33 9.46 -2.77 3.38
N GLY A 34 9.64 -2.28 2.16
CA GLY A 34 10.36 -3.00 1.12
C GLY A 34 9.50 -3.81 0.19
N GLU A 35 8.22 -3.97 0.51
CA GLU A 35 7.30 -4.69 -0.37
C GLU A 35 6.85 -3.81 -1.53
N GLU A 36 6.48 -4.44 -2.64
CA GLU A 36 6.03 -3.72 -3.82
C GLU A 36 4.52 -3.57 -3.80
N VAL A 37 4.04 -2.35 -4.04
CA VAL A 37 2.61 -2.03 -4.02
C VAL A 37 2.21 -1.27 -5.26
N LEU A 38 0.91 -1.32 -5.56
CA LEU A 38 0.29 -0.53 -6.62
C LEU A 38 -0.86 0.26 -6.02
N ILE A 39 -0.97 1.51 -6.42
CA ILE A 39 -2.11 2.35 -6.05
C ILE A 39 -2.84 2.66 -7.35
N VAL A 40 -4.12 2.32 -7.41
CA VAL A 40 -4.89 2.41 -8.65
C VAL A 40 -6.18 3.19 -8.41
N GLY A 41 -6.46 4.14 -9.27
CA GLY A 41 -7.69 4.90 -9.20
C GLY A 41 -8.02 5.55 -10.52
N PRO A 42 -9.28 5.95 -10.74
CA PRO A 42 -9.73 6.49 -12.04
C PRO A 42 -9.06 7.81 -12.41
N ASN A 43 -8.67 8.60 -11.42
CA ASN A 43 -8.00 9.88 -11.68
C ASN A 43 -6.49 9.78 -11.42
N THR A 44 -6.10 8.91 -10.51
CA THR A 44 -4.70 8.72 -10.13
C THR A 44 -3.95 7.90 -11.17
N GLY A 45 -4.65 6.98 -11.83
CA GLY A 45 -4.00 6.02 -12.72
C GLY A 45 -3.40 4.89 -11.93
N VAL A 46 -2.21 4.45 -12.32
CA VAL A 46 -1.49 3.37 -11.64
C VAL A 46 -0.17 3.92 -11.12
N VAL A 47 0.04 3.79 -9.82
CA VAL A 47 1.30 4.18 -9.18
C VAL A 47 1.94 2.92 -8.63
N GLN A 48 3.09 2.55 -9.17
CA GLN A 48 3.84 1.39 -8.70
C GLN A 48 5.01 1.90 -7.87
N MET A 49 5.18 1.36 -6.67
CA MET A 49 6.26 1.78 -5.81
C MET A 49 6.64 0.69 -4.82
N ILE A 50 7.83 0.83 -4.28
CA ILE A 50 8.29 -0.02 -3.18
C ILE A 50 8.07 0.78 -1.91
N VAL A 51 7.52 0.14 -0.88
CA VAL A 51 7.20 0.82 0.38
C VAL A 51 8.49 1.35 1.01
N PRO A 52 8.68 2.68 1.07
CA PRO A 52 9.92 3.25 1.60
C PRO A 52 9.92 3.31 3.12
N GLU A 53 8.77 3.62 3.71
CA GLU A 53 8.59 3.59 5.16
C GLU A 53 7.10 3.53 5.46
N LEU A 54 6.78 3.09 6.65
CA LEU A 54 5.41 3.04 7.15
C LEU A 54 5.35 3.77 8.49
N ARG A 55 4.27 4.51 8.72
CA ARG A 55 4.05 5.18 9.99
C ARG A 55 2.68 4.83 10.53
N LEU A 56 2.65 4.52 11.80
CA LEU A 56 1.43 4.20 12.52
C LEU A 56 1.34 5.18 13.70
N GLU A 57 0.28 6.00 13.70
CA GLU A 57 0.12 7.05 14.71
C GLU A 57 1.36 7.96 14.79
N MET A 58 1.88 8.34 13.61
CA MET A 58 3.04 9.23 13.47
C MET A 58 4.38 8.61 13.90
N GLU A 59 4.40 7.33 14.23
CA GLU A 59 5.63 6.64 14.58
C GLU A 59 6.05 5.67 13.46
N PRO A 60 7.34 5.61 13.14
CA PRO A 60 7.80 4.69 12.11
C PRO A 60 7.68 3.25 12.57
N VAL A 61 7.17 2.39 11.69
CA VAL A 61 7.06 0.96 11.96
C VAL A 61 7.54 0.20 10.72
N GLU A 62 7.93 -1.04 10.91
CA GLU A 62 8.39 -1.88 9.80
C GLU A 62 7.25 -2.65 9.15
N LYS A 63 6.15 -2.84 9.86
CA LYS A 63 5.05 -3.64 9.42
C LYS A 63 3.73 -3.10 9.96
N VAL A 64 2.67 -3.20 9.16
CA VAL A 64 1.30 -2.92 9.61
C VAL A 64 0.43 -4.13 9.34
N ASP A 65 -0.55 -4.34 10.21
CA ASP A 65 -1.45 -5.47 10.13
C ASP A 65 -2.85 -5.05 9.68
N LYS A 66 -3.65 -6.02 9.32
CA LYS A 66 -5.03 -5.84 8.94
C LYS A 66 -5.78 -4.99 9.96
N GLY A 67 -6.51 -4.00 9.47
CA GLY A 67 -7.28 -3.09 10.31
C GLY A 67 -6.57 -1.81 10.68
N ALA A 68 -5.27 -1.73 10.43
CA ALA A 68 -4.50 -0.54 10.77
C ALA A 68 -4.74 0.60 9.77
N ILE A 69 -4.68 1.82 10.29
CA ILE A 69 -4.64 3.02 9.45
C ILE A 69 -3.21 3.52 9.55
N PHE A 70 -2.55 3.59 8.41
CA PHE A 70 -1.13 3.93 8.37
C PHE A 70 -0.87 4.97 7.29
N SER A 71 0.30 5.57 7.34
CA SER A 71 0.73 6.52 6.32
C SER A 71 2.06 6.10 5.72
N MET A 72 2.28 6.49 4.47
CA MET A 72 3.56 6.30 3.82
C MET A 72 3.77 7.42 2.81
N PRO A 73 5.03 7.79 2.55
CA PRO A 73 5.31 8.86 1.59
C PRO A 73 4.95 8.45 0.17
N CYS A 74 4.36 9.37 -0.56
CA CYS A 74 4.03 9.17 -1.96
C CYS A 74 4.05 10.51 -2.67
N GLU A 75 4.91 10.65 -3.67
CA GLU A 75 5.04 11.91 -4.41
C GLU A 75 3.86 12.17 -5.31
N THR A 76 3.21 11.13 -5.79
CA THR A 76 2.04 11.26 -6.66
C THR A 76 0.81 11.60 -5.83
N LYS A 77 0.07 12.60 -6.26
CA LYS A 77 -1.17 12.97 -5.59
C LYS A 77 -2.18 11.83 -5.69
N LEU A 78 -2.66 11.39 -4.55
CA LEU A 78 -3.64 10.31 -4.45
C LEU A 78 -5.01 10.90 -4.16
N ARG A 79 -6.04 10.09 -4.39
CA ARG A 79 -7.41 10.47 -4.13
C ARG A 79 -8.06 9.49 -3.18
N ARG A 80 -9.04 9.95 -2.40
CA ARG A 80 -9.80 9.06 -1.53
C ARG A 80 -10.42 7.96 -2.37
N SER A 81 -10.47 6.78 -1.81
CA SER A 81 -11.02 5.57 -2.43
C SER A 81 -10.16 4.95 -3.53
N ASP A 82 -8.98 5.51 -3.80
CA ASP A 82 -8.01 4.80 -4.63
C ASP A 82 -7.69 3.48 -3.93
N LYS A 83 -7.50 2.44 -4.73
CA LYS A 83 -7.25 1.10 -4.19
C LYS A 83 -5.76 0.86 -4.01
N LEU A 84 -5.42 0.20 -2.91
CA LEU A 84 -4.05 -0.22 -2.64
C LEU A 84 -3.93 -1.71 -2.85
N TYR A 85 -2.99 -2.10 -3.70
CA TYR A 85 -2.73 -3.51 -4.01
C TYR A 85 -1.31 -3.86 -3.60
N LYS A 86 -1.12 -5.11 -3.25
CA LYS A 86 0.18 -5.67 -2.92
C LYS A 86 0.49 -6.75 -3.94
N LEU A 87 1.74 -6.84 -4.34
CA LEU A 87 2.17 -7.89 -5.25
C LEU A 87 2.69 -9.06 -4.42
N VAL A 88 2.08 -10.21 -4.58
CA VAL A 88 2.46 -11.43 -3.86
C VAL A 88 2.95 -12.48 -4.84
N ASP A 89 3.84 -13.33 -4.36
CA ASP A 89 4.39 -14.41 -5.16
C ASP A 89 3.40 -15.57 -5.23
N THR A 90 2.91 -15.87 -6.41
CA THR A 90 1.95 -16.94 -6.59
C THR A 90 2.54 -18.31 -6.30
N THR A 91 3.85 -18.47 -6.45
CA THR A 91 4.52 -19.72 -6.13
C THR A 91 4.35 -20.07 -4.64
N GLU A 92 4.54 -19.08 -3.77
CA GLU A 92 4.30 -19.24 -2.33
C GLU A 92 2.85 -19.61 -2.05
N GLU A 93 1.93 -18.92 -2.70
CA GLU A 93 0.51 -19.15 -2.52
C GLU A 93 0.11 -20.57 -2.91
N LEU A 94 0.68 -21.09 -3.99
CA LEU A 94 0.37 -22.43 -4.46
C LEU A 94 0.95 -23.53 -3.58
N MET A 95 1.94 -23.21 -2.76
CA MET A 95 2.57 -24.20 -1.89
C MET A 95 1.88 -24.36 -0.54
N GLN A 96 0.85 -23.60 -0.30
CA GLN A 96 0.11 -23.66 0.97
C GLN A 96 -1.08 -24.60 0.90
#